data_f9cfa0f12e54ec771fa9031b4a1b2e96
#
_entry.id   f9cfa0f12e54ec771fa9031b4a1b2e96
#
_cell.length_a   1.000
_cell.length_b   1.000
_cell.length_c   1.000
_cell.angle_alpha   90.00
_cell.angle_beta   90.00
_cell.angle_gamma   90.00
#
_symmetry.space_group_name_H-M   'P 1'
#
loop_
_entity.id
_entity.type
_entity.pdbx_description
1 polymer ?
#
loop_
_entity_poly.entity_id
_entity_poly.type
_entity_poly.pdbx_seq_one_letter_code
_entity_poly.pdbx_strand_id
1 'polypeptide(L)'
;PIGAALVAPARAAFALAASAPDDWVRSSTVARCMGGQVWLCNRGANIPCGKANARKVNAGASAFCRQNPGADSVPMAATGHDTIYAYVCRGAVARVEKTISAVDARGFVADAWKPLPR
;
A
#
# COMPACT_ATOMS: atom_id res chain seq x y z
N PRO A 1 10.81 -4.72 10.93
CA PRO A 1 10.15 -5.32 12.10
C PRO A 1 10.12 -4.36 13.29
N ILE A 2 9.11 -4.48 14.11
CA ILE A 2 8.97 -3.68 15.33
C ILE A 2 9.39 -4.47 16.56
N GLY A 3 9.75 -3.76 17.64
CA GLY A 3 10.01 -4.36 18.92
C GLY A 3 8.72 -4.81 19.63
N ALA A 4 8.89 -5.60 20.71
CA ALA A 4 7.76 -6.15 21.46
C ALA A 4 6.84 -5.05 22.03
N ALA A 5 7.39 -3.91 22.42
CA ALA A 5 6.63 -2.80 22.99
C ALA A 5 5.62 -2.18 22.00
N LEU A 6 5.81 -2.37 20.69
CA LEU A 6 4.95 -1.81 19.67
C LEU A 6 3.87 -2.79 19.17
N VAL A 7 3.84 -4.03 19.70
CA VAL A 7 2.85 -5.03 19.27
C VAL A 7 1.42 -4.60 19.62
N ALA A 8 1.17 -4.22 20.86
CA ALA A 8 -0.18 -3.81 21.28
C ALA A 8 -0.65 -2.55 20.53
N PRO A 9 0.16 -1.48 20.40
CA PRO A 9 -0.22 -0.34 19.57
C PRO A 9 -0.50 -0.71 18.12
N ALA A 10 0.28 -1.62 17.52
CA ALA A 10 0.06 -2.07 16.14
C ALA A 10 -1.27 -2.81 16.00
N ARG A 11 -1.60 -3.71 16.93
CA ARG A 11 -2.89 -4.42 16.93
C ARG A 11 -4.06 -3.45 16.97
N ALA A 12 -3.97 -2.42 17.82
CA ALA A 12 -5.02 -1.43 17.95
C ALA A 12 -5.13 -0.55 16.69
N ALA A 13 -4.00 -0.08 16.14
CA ALA A 13 -4.00 0.83 15.00
C ALA A 13 -4.57 0.18 13.73
N PHE A 14 -4.32 -1.12 13.52
CA PHE A 14 -4.72 -1.83 12.30
C PHE A 14 -5.85 -2.83 12.54
N ALA A 15 -6.47 -2.82 13.74
CA ALA A 15 -7.56 -3.74 14.11
C ALA A 15 -7.21 -5.20 13.77
N LEU A 16 -5.99 -5.61 14.12
CA LEU A 16 -5.51 -6.95 13.80
C LEU A 16 -6.25 -8.01 14.64
N ALA A 17 -6.44 -9.19 14.05
CA ALA A 17 -7.09 -10.28 14.75
C ALA A 17 -6.33 -10.65 16.04
N ALA A 18 -7.04 -10.87 17.14
CA ALA A 18 -6.43 -11.25 18.40
C ALA A 18 -5.68 -12.58 18.31
N SER A 19 -6.08 -13.45 17.37
CA SER A 19 -5.44 -14.73 17.11
C SER A 19 -4.13 -14.61 16.30
N ALA A 20 -3.84 -13.45 15.71
CA ALA A 20 -2.58 -13.26 14.98
C ALA A 20 -1.39 -13.34 15.96
N PRO A 21 -0.39 -14.20 15.70
CA PRO A 21 0.75 -14.34 16.61
C PRO A 21 1.56 -13.04 16.73
N ASP A 22 2.11 -12.78 17.92
CA ASP A 22 2.97 -11.62 18.14
C ASP A 22 4.12 -11.55 17.16
N ASP A 23 4.75 -12.70 16.84
CA ASP A 23 5.84 -12.75 15.88
C ASP A 23 5.41 -12.27 14.49
N TRP A 24 4.20 -12.63 14.06
CA TRP A 24 3.66 -12.15 12.79
C TRP A 24 3.43 -10.64 12.82
N VAL A 25 2.85 -10.13 13.91
CA VAL A 25 2.63 -8.67 14.07
C VAL A 25 3.96 -7.93 14.01
N ARG A 26 4.99 -8.43 14.69
CA ARG A 26 6.31 -7.81 14.68
C ARG A 26 6.97 -7.82 13.30
N SER A 27 6.91 -8.94 12.60
CA SER A 27 7.55 -9.08 11.29
C SER A 27 6.80 -8.37 10.16
N SER A 28 5.48 -8.25 10.26
CA SER A 28 4.64 -7.62 9.23
C SER A 28 4.46 -6.12 9.44
N THR A 29 4.89 -5.56 10.56
CA THR A 29 4.74 -4.14 10.88
C THR A 29 6.10 -3.45 10.81
N VAL A 30 6.13 -2.27 10.22
CA VAL A 30 7.32 -1.41 10.17
C VAL A 30 7.01 -0.08 10.85
N ALA A 31 8.04 0.54 11.42
CA ALA A 31 7.94 1.80 12.10
C ALA A 31 8.83 2.85 11.44
N ARG A 32 8.37 4.09 11.43
CA ARG A 32 9.14 5.26 10.99
C ARG A 32 8.91 6.42 11.93
N CYS A 33 9.95 7.23 12.13
CA CYS A 33 9.80 8.53 12.79
C CYS A 33 9.56 9.59 11.72
N MET A 34 8.42 10.24 11.80
CA MET A 34 8.06 11.32 10.87
C MET A 34 7.49 12.49 11.65
N GLY A 35 8.13 13.66 11.52
CA GLY A 35 7.72 14.86 12.23
C GLY A 35 7.79 14.73 13.76
N GLY A 36 8.79 14.02 14.28
CA GLY A 36 8.96 13.81 15.71
C GLY A 36 7.98 12.81 16.33
N GLN A 37 7.24 12.07 15.52
CA GLN A 37 6.25 11.09 15.97
C GLN A 37 6.54 9.73 15.33
N VAL A 38 6.25 8.65 16.05
CA VAL A 38 6.39 7.29 15.51
C VAL A 38 5.13 6.93 14.75
N TRP A 39 5.31 6.46 13.52
CA TRP A 39 4.25 5.98 12.64
C TRP A 39 4.46 4.51 12.34
N LEU A 40 3.35 3.76 12.27
CA LEU A 40 3.37 2.33 11.99
C LEU A 40 2.67 2.04 10.67
N CYS A 41 3.15 1.03 9.94
CA CYS A 41 2.50 0.48 8.76
C CYS A 41 2.55 -1.04 8.85
N ASN A 42 1.40 -1.70 8.64
CA ASN A 42 1.33 -3.15 8.61
C ASN A 42 1.22 -3.63 7.16
N ARG A 43 2.12 -4.53 6.74
CA ARG A 43 2.17 -5.06 5.37
C ARG A 43 1.19 -6.19 5.10
N GLY A 44 0.38 -6.58 6.09
CA GLY A 44 -0.69 -7.54 5.88
C GLY A 44 -1.66 -7.06 4.81
N ALA A 45 -2.34 -7.97 4.10
CA ALA A 45 -3.26 -7.65 3.01
C ALA A 45 -2.63 -6.82 1.87
N ASN A 46 -1.33 -6.98 1.64
CA ASN A 46 -0.57 -6.32 0.57
C ASN A 46 -0.57 -4.78 0.65
N ILE A 47 -0.63 -4.24 1.86
CA ILE A 47 -0.55 -2.79 2.06
C ILE A 47 0.87 -2.31 1.74
N PRO A 48 1.04 -1.29 0.88
CA PRO A 48 2.35 -0.78 0.51
C PRO A 48 2.91 0.13 1.61
N CYS A 49 3.93 -0.34 2.31
CA CYS A 49 4.62 0.44 3.34
C CYS A 49 5.84 1.20 2.80
N GLY A 50 6.28 0.91 1.59
CA GLY A 50 7.35 1.64 0.92
C GLY A 50 6.87 2.93 0.24
N LYS A 51 7.72 3.51 -0.58
CA LYS A 51 7.37 4.69 -1.36
C LYS A 51 6.23 4.36 -2.32
N ALA A 52 5.26 5.27 -2.43
CA ALA A 52 4.17 5.15 -3.38
C ALA A 52 4.67 5.39 -4.80
N ASN A 53 4.06 4.70 -5.77
CA ASN A 53 4.30 4.94 -7.18
C ASN A 53 3.24 5.92 -7.70
N ALA A 54 3.63 7.17 -7.89
CA ALA A 54 2.77 8.22 -8.40
C ALA A 54 2.93 8.43 -9.91
N ARG A 55 3.68 7.56 -10.60
CA ARG A 55 3.84 7.63 -12.06
C ARG A 55 2.59 7.08 -12.74
N LYS A 56 2.06 7.83 -13.70
CA LYS A 56 0.87 7.41 -14.47
C LYS A 56 1.20 6.32 -15.47
N VAL A 57 2.42 6.31 -16.02
CA VAL A 57 2.88 5.25 -16.90
C VAL A 57 3.24 4.03 -16.07
N ASN A 58 2.65 2.89 -16.40
CA ASN A 58 2.85 1.63 -15.69
C ASN A 58 3.06 0.51 -16.69
N ALA A 59 4.26 -0.05 -16.71
CA ALA A 59 4.63 -1.09 -17.67
C ALA A 59 3.79 -2.35 -17.51
N GLY A 60 3.47 -2.72 -16.27
CA GLY A 60 2.63 -3.89 -15.99
C GLY A 60 1.19 -3.70 -16.50
N ALA A 61 0.62 -2.50 -16.28
CA ALA A 61 -0.70 -2.18 -16.82
C ALA A 61 -0.70 -2.22 -18.35
N SER A 62 0.33 -1.66 -18.98
CA SER A 62 0.45 -1.67 -20.44
C SER A 62 0.54 -3.09 -21.01
N ALA A 63 1.34 -3.96 -20.37
CA ALA A 63 1.45 -5.36 -20.78
C ALA A 63 0.12 -6.09 -20.63
N PHE A 64 -0.59 -5.86 -19.51
CA PHE A 64 -1.89 -6.47 -19.27
C PHE A 64 -2.91 -6.05 -20.34
N CYS A 65 -2.96 -4.76 -20.70
CA CYS A 65 -3.91 -4.27 -21.69
C CYS A 65 -3.61 -4.78 -23.11
N ARG A 66 -2.33 -5.01 -23.43
CA ARG A 66 -1.99 -5.65 -24.72
C ARG A 66 -2.49 -7.08 -24.79
N GLN A 67 -2.49 -7.80 -23.67
CA GLN A 67 -2.98 -9.20 -23.60
C GLN A 67 -4.49 -9.27 -23.40
N ASN A 68 -5.10 -8.24 -22.85
CA ASN A 68 -6.53 -8.18 -22.51
C ASN A 68 -7.15 -6.87 -22.98
N PRO A 69 -7.20 -6.63 -24.33
CA PRO A 69 -7.72 -5.35 -24.83
C PRO A 69 -9.15 -5.10 -24.39
N GLY A 70 -9.45 -3.87 -24.00
CA GLY A 70 -10.80 -3.49 -23.60
C GLY A 70 -11.20 -3.93 -22.19
N ALA A 71 -10.28 -4.48 -21.39
CA ALA A 71 -10.59 -4.89 -20.02
C ALA A 71 -11.04 -3.70 -19.17
N ASP A 72 -12.09 -3.90 -18.35
CA ASP A 72 -12.67 -2.83 -17.52
C ASP A 72 -11.80 -2.46 -16.32
N SER A 73 -10.86 -3.32 -15.94
CA SER A 73 -9.95 -3.07 -14.84
C SER A 73 -8.64 -3.81 -15.05
N VAL A 74 -7.58 -3.29 -14.44
CA VAL A 74 -6.26 -3.93 -14.44
C VAL A 74 -5.96 -4.35 -13.00
N PRO A 75 -5.70 -5.64 -12.73
CA PRO A 75 -5.47 -6.11 -11.37
C PRO A 75 -4.13 -5.60 -10.82
N MET A 76 -4.04 -5.46 -9.50
CA MET A 76 -2.81 -5.04 -8.84
C MET A 76 -1.65 -6.02 -9.02
N ALA A 77 -1.95 -7.30 -9.30
CA ALA A 77 -0.93 -8.27 -9.65
C ALA A 77 -0.15 -7.84 -10.91
N ALA A 78 -0.79 -7.11 -11.82
CA ALA A 78 -0.15 -6.60 -13.04
C ALA A 78 0.53 -5.25 -12.80
N THR A 79 -0.12 -4.32 -12.08
CA THR A 79 0.38 -2.96 -11.88
C THR A 79 1.42 -2.83 -10.77
N GLY A 80 1.39 -3.72 -9.79
CA GLY A 80 2.07 -3.56 -8.50
C GLY A 80 1.16 -2.90 -7.47
N HIS A 81 1.41 -3.21 -6.19
CA HIS A 81 0.58 -2.69 -5.09
C HIS A 81 0.98 -1.28 -4.63
N ASP A 82 2.07 -0.73 -5.14
CA ASP A 82 2.59 0.59 -4.77
C ASP A 82 2.01 1.73 -5.61
N THR A 83 1.34 1.43 -6.73
CA THR A 83 0.71 2.48 -7.56
C THR A 83 -0.47 3.11 -6.84
N ILE A 84 -0.62 4.42 -7.00
CA ILE A 84 -1.75 5.17 -6.46
C ILE A 84 -2.94 5.25 -7.44
N TYR A 85 -2.82 4.63 -8.62
CA TYR A 85 -3.83 4.70 -9.67
C TYR A 85 -4.50 3.36 -9.93
N ALA A 86 -5.79 3.42 -10.28
CA ALA A 86 -6.50 2.32 -10.92
C ALA A 86 -6.51 2.55 -12.41
N TYR A 87 -6.39 1.46 -13.19
CA TYR A 87 -6.28 1.51 -14.65
C TYR A 87 -7.41 0.76 -15.31
N VAL A 88 -7.74 1.20 -16.53
CA VAL A 88 -8.68 0.56 -17.45
C VAL A 88 -7.97 0.41 -18.79
N CYS A 89 -8.35 -0.61 -19.57
CA CYS A 89 -7.82 -0.81 -20.92
C CYS A 89 -8.75 -0.16 -21.95
N ARG A 90 -8.21 0.82 -22.69
CA ARG A 90 -8.88 1.40 -23.86
C ARG A 90 -8.24 0.75 -25.09
N GLY A 91 -8.92 -0.29 -25.63
CA GLY A 91 -8.26 -1.17 -26.55
C GLY A 91 -7.04 -1.78 -25.87
N ALA A 92 -5.89 -1.76 -26.51
CA ALA A 92 -4.64 -2.30 -25.97
C ALA A 92 -3.84 -1.28 -25.13
N VAL A 93 -4.39 -0.11 -24.83
CA VAL A 93 -3.70 0.98 -24.13
C VAL A 93 -4.23 1.11 -22.71
N ALA A 94 -3.32 1.12 -21.72
CA ALA A 94 -3.67 1.35 -20.33
C ALA A 94 -3.94 2.85 -20.10
N ARG A 95 -5.04 3.15 -19.42
CA ARG A 95 -5.42 4.53 -19.05
C ARG A 95 -5.72 4.59 -17.57
N VAL A 96 -5.31 5.67 -16.92
CA VAL A 96 -5.69 5.94 -15.53
C VAL A 96 -7.19 6.19 -15.48
N GLU A 97 -7.90 5.39 -14.69
CA GLU A 97 -9.34 5.58 -14.45
C GLU A 97 -9.56 6.53 -13.30
N LYS A 98 -8.85 6.33 -12.20
CA LYS A 98 -8.97 7.17 -11.00
C LYS A 98 -7.72 7.05 -10.13
N THR A 99 -7.57 8.02 -9.23
CA THR A 99 -6.57 7.96 -8.16
C THR A 99 -7.20 7.26 -6.96
N ILE A 100 -6.55 6.21 -6.46
CA ILE A 100 -7.08 5.36 -5.38
C ILE A 100 -6.43 5.63 -4.02
N SER A 101 -5.30 6.36 -4.00
CA SER A 101 -4.57 6.65 -2.76
C SER A 101 -3.99 8.04 -2.81
N ALA A 102 -3.89 8.68 -1.64
CA ALA A 102 -3.17 9.94 -1.49
C ALA A 102 -1.71 9.65 -1.15
N VAL A 103 -0.82 10.52 -1.60
CA VAL A 103 0.61 10.45 -1.28
C VAL A 103 0.91 11.57 -0.28
N ASP A 104 1.60 11.24 0.82
CA ASP A 104 1.99 12.23 1.80
C ASP A 104 3.22 13.04 1.32
N ALA A 105 3.64 14.05 2.12
CA ALA A 105 4.75 14.92 1.75
C ALA A 105 6.09 14.18 1.61
N ARG A 106 6.19 12.97 2.13
CA ARG A 106 7.41 12.15 2.09
C ARG A 106 7.37 11.07 0.99
N GLY A 107 6.29 10.99 0.23
CA GLY A 107 6.15 10.05 -0.87
C GLY A 107 5.59 8.69 -0.49
N PHE A 108 4.97 8.54 0.69
CA PHE A 108 4.32 7.30 1.11
C PHE A 108 2.82 7.38 0.89
N VAL A 109 2.18 6.21 0.78
CA VAL A 109 0.71 6.14 0.74
C VAL A 109 0.19 6.62 2.10
N ALA A 110 -0.54 7.73 2.11
CA ALA A 110 -0.92 8.41 3.34
C ALA A 110 -1.75 7.53 4.27
N ASP A 111 -2.70 6.76 3.72
CA ASP A 111 -3.61 5.93 4.50
C ASP A 111 -2.95 4.66 5.07
N ALA A 112 -1.79 4.28 4.58
CA ALA A 112 -1.10 3.07 5.01
C ALA A 112 -0.39 3.23 6.36
N TRP A 113 -0.10 4.46 6.76
CA TRP A 113 0.66 4.76 7.97
C TRP A 113 -0.25 5.33 9.04
N LYS A 114 -0.13 4.79 10.27
CA LYS A 114 -0.91 5.23 11.43
C LYS A 114 0.04 5.75 12.51
N PRO A 115 -0.21 6.95 13.06
CA PRO A 115 0.62 7.48 14.13
C PRO A 115 0.36 6.73 15.44
N LEU A 116 1.42 6.57 16.23
CA LEU A 116 1.25 6.12 17.62
C LEU A 116 0.59 7.23 18.43
N PRO A 117 -0.35 6.90 19.33
CA PRO A 117 -0.85 7.86 20.31
C PRO A 117 0.29 8.38 21.16
N ARG A 118 0.26 9.65 21.43
CA ARG A 118 1.25 10.29 22.32
C ARG A 118 0.86 10.07 23.78
#